data_bd2f533beeec37f363f15b10bcbda59f
#
_entry.id   bd2f533beeec37f363f15b10bcbda59f
#
_cell.length_a   1.000
_cell.length_b   1.000
_cell.length_c   1.000
_cell.angle_alpha   90.00
_cell.angle_beta   90.00
_cell.angle_gamma   90.00
#
_symmetry.space_group_name_H-M   'P 1'
#
loop_
_entity.id
_entity.type
_entity.pdbx_description
1 polymer ?
#
loop_
_entity_poly.entity_id
_entity_poly.type
_entity_poly.pdbx_seq_one_letter_code
_entity_poly.pdbx_strand_id
1 'polypeptide(L)'
;PVVYRQEAGLDSILQAAGRCNREGRFPLCTTYVFALKGRLPYGFISQTNNARKNMIGNYDWFSREAMAEYFKQLHCRIADFDKSQIKQLLYTSEMQFEEAAHHFHLIDDSTISVVINWEDSASLIKCLRAEGFSYSLMKSLAQYSINVRNNDFKKLTEMGTIEEVIDGVFYISDKQCYHERMGLLTDNHWLEETFIL
;
A
#
# COMPACT_ATOMS: atom_id res chain seq x y z
N PRO A 1 5.17 15.70 22.38
CA PRO A 1 4.75 15.22 21.07
C PRO A 1 3.81 14.03 21.20
N VAL A 2 2.94 13.87 20.19
CA VAL A 2 1.91 12.84 20.13
C VAL A 2 1.93 12.21 18.76
N VAL A 3 1.75 10.88 18.68
CA VAL A 3 1.57 10.14 17.46
C VAL A 3 0.23 9.40 17.49
N TYR A 4 -0.50 9.45 16.41
CA TYR A 4 -1.72 8.68 16.20
C TYR A 4 -1.43 7.55 15.20
N ARG A 5 -1.75 6.33 15.56
CA ARG A 5 -1.54 5.14 14.72
C ARG A 5 -2.82 4.32 14.64
N GLN A 6 -3.29 4.06 13.43
CA GLN A 6 -4.34 3.07 13.24
C GLN A 6 -3.86 1.70 13.70
N GLU A 7 -4.75 0.88 14.25
CA GLU A 7 -4.43 -0.48 14.68
C GLU A 7 -3.74 -1.29 13.57
N ALA A 8 -2.67 -1.99 13.95
CA ALA A 8 -1.80 -2.75 13.06
C ALA A 8 -1.08 -3.84 13.88
N GLY A 9 -0.09 -4.50 13.29
CA GLY A 9 0.84 -5.37 14.00
C GLY A 9 1.62 -4.62 15.08
N LEU A 10 2.09 -5.34 16.09
CA LEU A 10 2.83 -4.76 17.21
C LEU A 10 4.11 -4.06 16.74
N ASP A 11 4.84 -4.67 15.80
CA ASP A 11 6.03 -4.11 15.16
C ASP A 11 5.77 -2.73 14.54
N SER A 12 4.67 -2.59 13.80
CA SER A 12 4.28 -1.33 13.16
C SER A 12 3.86 -0.26 14.17
N ILE A 13 3.20 -0.64 15.27
CA ILE A 13 2.83 0.26 16.35
C ILE A 13 4.09 0.77 17.06
N LEU A 14 5.03 -0.12 17.37
CA LEU A 14 6.29 0.25 18.03
C LEU A 14 7.17 1.13 17.15
N GLN A 15 7.22 0.89 15.84
CA GLN A 15 7.90 1.77 14.91
C GLN A 15 7.30 3.18 14.90
N ALA A 16 5.98 3.30 14.93
CA ALA A 16 5.29 4.60 15.03
C ALA A 16 5.59 5.28 16.38
N ALA A 17 5.56 4.52 17.47
CA ALA A 17 5.91 5.01 18.82
C ALA A 17 7.35 5.50 18.90
N GLY A 18 8.30 4.78 18.29
CA GLY A 18 9.70 5.20 18.21
C GLY A 18 9.93 6.52 17.47
N ARG A 19 9.00 6.92 16.60
CA ARG A 19 9.06 8.23 15.94
C ARG A 19 8.49 9.37 16.78
N CYS A 20 7.74 9.06 17.83
CA CYS A 20 7.18 10.07 18.73
C CYS A 20 8.27 10.85 19.48
N ASN A 21 9.36 10.18 19.84
CA ASN A 21 10.49 10.80 20.56
C ASN A 21 11.84 10.27 20.05
N ARG A 22 12.02 10.31 18.74
CA ARG A 22 13.20 9.71 18.08
C ARG A 22 14.54 10.22 18.62
N GLU A 23 14.58 11.48 19.01
CA GLU A 23 15.80 12.14 19.48
C GLU A 23 15.90 12.21 21.02
N GLY A 24 14.96 11.60 21.74
CA GLY A 24 14.94 11.60 23.21
C GLY A 24 14.79 12.97 23.87
N ARG A 25 14.25 13.96 23.15
CA ARG A 25 14.15 15.36 23.65
C ARG A 25 13.11 15.54 24.74
N PHE A 26 12.18 14.61 24.87
CA PHE A 26 11.06 14.68 25.80
C PHE A 26 11.10 13.50 26.79
N PRO A 27 10.79 13.72 28.07
CA PRO A 27 10.79 12.65 29.06
C PRO A 27 9.70 11.61 28.82
N LEU A 28 8.57 12.00 28.23
CA LEU A 28 7.45 11.13 27.91
C LEU A 28 6.78 11.60 26.63
N CYS A 29 6.39 10.63 25.79
CA CYS A 29 5.60 10.85 24.58
C CYS A 29 4.49 9.83 24.52
N THR A 30 3.36 10.22 23.95
CA THR A 30 2.17 9.38 23.89
C THR A 30 1.87 8.96 22.45
N THR A 31 1.65 7.67 22.26
CA THR A 31 1.14 7.12 21.01
C THR A 31 -0.27 6.59 21.23
N TYR A 32 -1.23 7.17 20.51
CA TYR A 32 -2.61 6.72 20.52
C TYR A 32 -2.84 5.71 19.40
N VAL A 33 -3.26 4.50 19.76
CA VAL A 33 -3.68 3.47 18.80
C VAL A 33 -5.20 3.50 18.71
N PHE A 34 -5.73 3.68 17.51
CA PHE A 34 -7.17 3.79 17.26
C PHE A 34 -7.63 2.81 16.19
N ALA A 35 -8.90 2.41 16.24
CA ALA A 35 -9.56 1.62 15.21
C ALA A 35 -10.52 2.52 14.41
N LEU A 36 -10.50 2.40 13.08
CA LEU A 36 -11.53 2.97 12.22
C LEU A 36 -12.73 2.02 12.13
N LYS A 37 -13.92 2.57 11.91
CA LYS A 37 -15.08 1.78 11.55
C LYS A 37 -14.83 1.12 10.19
N GLY A 38 -15.05 -0.18 10.11
CA GLY A 38 -14.85 -0.96 8.88
C GLY A 38 -13.81 -2.07 9.04
N ARG A 39 -13.53 -2.76 7.95
CA ARG A 39 -12.55 -3.85 7.91
C ARG A 39 -11.18 -3.31 7.50
N LEU A 40 -10.13 -3.79 8.14
CA LEU A 40 -8.78 -3.56 7.66
C LEU A 40 -8.59 -4.20 6.27
N PRO A 41 -7.75 -3.60 5.42
CA PRO A 41 -7.41 -4.19 4.13
C PRO A 41 -6.94 -5.64 4.30
N TYR A 42 -7.38 -6.53 3.41
CA TYR A 42 -6.89 -7.90 3.37
C TYR A 42 -5.38 -7.93 3.10
N GLY A 43 -4.72 -9.01 3.55
CA GLY A 43 -3.30 -9.21 3.36
C GLY A 43 -2.50 -9.03 4.63
N PHE A 44 -1.25 -8.64 4.50
CA PHE A 44 -0.27 -8.59 5.59
C PHE A 44 -0.71 -7.72 6.77
N ILE A 45 -1.33 -6.56 6.51
CA ILE A 45 -1.83 -5.65 7.58
C ILE A 45 -2.87 -6.34 8.45
N SER A 46 -3.82 -7.05 7.85
CA SER A 46 -4.84 -7.80 8.59
C SER A 46 -4.23 -8.97 9.38
N GLN A 47 -3.28 -9.70 8.78
CA GLN A 47 -2.60 -10.82 9.44
C GLN A 47 -1.81 -10.36 10.67
N THR A 48 -1.01 -9.30 10.54
CA THR A 48 -0.20 -8.75 11.62
C THR A 48 -1.07 -8.16 12.75
N ASN A 49 -2.16 -7.46 12.42
CA ASN A 49 -3.11 -6.96 13.42
C ASN A 49 -3.79 -8.11 14.18
N ASN A 50 -4.19 -9.18 13.48
CA ASN A 50 -4.77 -10.35 14.10
C ASN A 50 -3.76 -11.10 14.99
N ALA A 51 -2.50 -11.19 14.58
CA ALA A 51 -1.44 -11.76 15.42
C ALA A 51 -1.31 -10.99 16.74
N ARG A 52 -1.30 -9.66 16.69
CA ARG A 52 -1.28 -8.81 17.90
C ARG A 52 -2.52 -9.02 18.77
N LYS A 53 -3.72 -9.05 18.19
CA LYS A 53 -4.98 -9.24 18.93
C LYS A 53 -5.09 -10.62 19.60
N ASN A 54 -4.36 -11.62 19.10
CA ASN A 54 -4.36 -12.98 19.65
C ASN A 54 -3.22 -13.24 20.65
N MET A 55 -2.43 -12.25 20.96
CA MET A 55 -1.46 -12.38 22.08
C MET A 55 -2.21 -12.65 23.39
N ILE A 56 -1.86 -13.73 24.06
CA ILE A 56 -2.47 -14.14 25.32
C ILE A 56 -1.53 -13.71 26.45
N GLY A 57 -1.99 -12.83 27.32
CA GLY A 57 -1.25 -12.30 28.44
C GLY A 57 -1.29 -10.78 28.53
N ASN A 58 -0.85 -10.27 29.67
CA ASN A 58 -0.69 -8.83 29.86
C ASN A 58 0.78 -8.47 29.67
N TYR A 59 1.14 -7.97 28.50
CA TYR A 59 2.50 -7.64 28.13
C TYR A 59 2.72 -6.13 28.17
N ASP A 60 3.90 -5.71 28.65
CA ASP A 60 4.44 -4.42 28.24
C ASP A 60 4.82 -4.54 26.74
N TRP A 61 4.17 -3.77 25.89
CA TRP A 61 4.36 -3.82 24.44
C TRP A 61 5.79 -3.52 23.99
N PHE A 62 6.57 -2.80 24.82
CA PHE A 62 7.98 -2.51 24.54
C PHE A 62 8.92 -3.62 25.00
N SER A 63 8.41 -4.67 25.65
CA SER A 63 9.23 -5.78 26.12
C SER A 63 9.61 -6.76 25.00
N ARG A 64 10.71 -7.48 25.20
CA ARG A 64 11.13 -8.56 24.30
C ARG A 64 10.14 -9.73 24.31
N GLU A 65 9.53 -9.97 25.44
CA GLU A 65 8.52 -11.02 25.66
C GLU A 65 7.28 -10.75 24.81
N ALA A 66 6.82 -9.50 24.76
CA ALA A 66 5.71 -9.09 23.90
C ALA A 66 6.03 -9.33 22.42
N MET A 67 7.23 -8.95 21.97
CA MET A 67 7.68 -9.17 20.60
C MET A 67 7.82 -10.65 20.27
N ALA A 68 8.35 -11.46 21.19
CA ALA A 68 8.47 -12.90 20.99
C ALA A 68 7.09 -13.57 20.83
N GLU A 69 6.13 -13.23 21.71
CA GLU A 69 4.78 -13.75 21.60
C GLU A 69 4.07 -13.26 20.33
N TYR A 70 4.23 -11.99 19.97
CA TYR A 70 3.68 -11.45 18.73
C TYR A 70 4.18 -12.22 17.49
N PHE A 71 5.49 -12.41 17.36
CA PHE A 71 6.03 -13.15 16.22
C PHE A 71 5.65 -14.62 16.24
N LYS A 72 5.53 -15.24 17.41
CA LYS A 72 5.00 -16.61 17.52
C LYS A 72 3.57 -16.68 16.97
N GLN A 73 2.68 -15.73 17.37
CA GLN A 73 1.31 -15.66 16.85
C GLN A 73 1.27 -15.37 15.34
N LEU A 74 2.17 -14.55 14.82
CA LEU A 74 2.30 -14.26 13.41
C LEU A 74 2.76 -15.49 12.62
N HIS A 75 3.82 -16.16 13.08
CA HIS A 75 4.39 -17.34 12.43
C HIS A 75 3.41 -18.51 12.38
N CYS A 76 2.63 -18.74 13.44
CA CYS A 76 1.60 -19.78 13.43
C CYS A 76 0.52 -19.60 12.37
N ARG A 77 0.42 -18.39 11.79
CA ARG A 77 -0.59 -18.04 10.76
C ARG A 77 -0.06 -18.04 9.35
N ILE A 78 1.24 -18.04 9.18
CA ILE A 78 1.90 -18.15 7.86
C ILE A 78 1.93 -19.62 7.50
N ALA A 79 1.06 -20.02 6.57
CA ALA A 79 0.96 -21.42 6.14
C ALA A 79 2.19 -21.89 5.35
N ASP A 80 2.83 -20.96 4.62
CA ASP A 80 4.01 -21.24 3.83
C ASP A 80 4.97 -20.05 3.86
N PHE A 81 6.18 -20.27 4.36
CA PHE A 81 7.25 -19.28 4.41
C PHE A 81 8.03 -19.17 3.10
N ASP A 82 7.85 -20.12 2.19
CA ASP A 82 8.54 -20.17 0.90
C ASP A 82 7.54 -20.18 -0.26
N LYS A 83 6.46 -19.41 -0.15
CA LYS A 83 5.41 -19.29 -1.16
C LYS A 83 5.97 -18.99 -2.57
N SER A 84 7.06 -18.25 -2.64
CA SER A 84 7.76 -17.92 -3.88
C SER A 84 8.79 -18.98 -4.29
N GLN A 85 8.88 -20.10 -3.58
CA GLN A 85 9.77 -21.24 -3.86
C GLN A 85 11.27 -20.89 -3.92
N ILE A 86 11.68 -19.81 -3.23
CA ILE A 86 13.07 -19.33 -3.22
C ILE A 86 14.02 -20.39 -2.67
N LYS A 87 13.62 -21.10 -1.61
CA LYS A 87 14.42 -22.21 -1.07
C LYS A 87 14.68 -23.30 -2.09
N GLN A 88 13.65 -23.70 -2.83
CA GLN A 88 13.78 -24.75 -3.84
C GLN A 88 14.77 -24.37 -4.93
N LEU A 89 14.78 -23.09 -5.35
CA LEU A 89 15.68 -22.57 -6.38
C LEU A 89 17.13 -22.42 -5.89
N LEU A 90 17.33 -22.13 -4.61
CA LEU A 90 18.66 -21.87 -4.03
C LEU A 90 19.32 -23.11 -3.38
N TYR A 91 18.54 -24.14 -2.97
CA TYR A 91 19.07 -25.34 -2.33
C TYR A 91 19.23 -26.53 -3.31
N THR A 92 19.38 -26.26 -4.61
CA THR A 92 19.72 -27.25 -5.65
C THR A 92 21.23 -27.29 -5.87
N SER A 93 21.71 -28.33 -6.55
CA SER A 93 23.13 -28.47 -6.95
C SER A 93 23.59 -27.32 -7.87
N GLU A 94 22.66 -26.76 -8.65
CA GLU A 94 22.84 -25.57 -9.47
C GLU A 94 21.92 -24.49 -8.95
N MET A 95 22.49 -23.53 -8.20
CA MET A 95 21.72 -22.41 -7.61
C MET A 95 21.19 -21.50 -8.72
N GLN A 96 19.87 -21.42 -8.83
CA GLN A 96 19.20 -20.64 -9.88
C GLN A 96 18.94 -19.20 -9.38
N PHE A 97 20.01 -18.39 -9.29
CA PHE A 97 19.92 -17.03 -8.74
C PHE A 97 19.04 -16.10 -9.58
N GLU A 98 19.10 -16.22 -10.90
CA GLU A 98 18.29 -15.37 -11.80
C GLU A 98 16.80 -15.66 -11.62
N GLU A 99 16.41 -16.94 -11.59
CA GLU A 99 15.04 -17.37 -11.37
C GLU A 99 14.56 -16.97 -9.95
N ALA A 100 15.42 -17.18 -8.95
CA ALA A 100 15.12 -16.75 -7.58
C ALA A 100 14.89 -15.23 -7.49
N ALA A 101 15.67 -14.44 -8.22
CA ALA A 101 15.49 -12.97 -8.28
C ALA A 101 14.17 -12.59 -8.95
N HIS A 102 13.76 -13.29 -9.99
CA HIS A 102 12.45 -13.10 -10.64
C HIS A 102 11.27 -13.46 -9.73
N HIS A 103 11.43 -14.49 -8.89
CA HIS A 103 10.40 -14.90 -7.94
C HIS A 103 10.38 -14.06 -6.65
N PHE A 104 11.50 -13.37 -6.34
CA PHE A 104 11.62 -12.58 -5.12
C PHE A 104 11.10 -11.16 -5.33
N HIS A 105 9.90 -10.90 -4.84
CA HIS A 105 9.31 -9.56 -4.80
C HIS A 105 9.23 -9.09 -3.34
N LEU A 106 10.05 -8.12 -2.96
CA LEU A 106 10.00 -7.48 -1.63
C LEU A 106 8.71 -6.65 -1.46
N ILE A 107 8.24 -6.08 -2.55
CA ILE A 107 6.98 -5.33 -2.63
C ILE A 107 6.14 -6.02 -3.69
N ASP A 108 4.96 -6.50 -3.32
CA ASP A 108 4.01 -7.05 -4.29
C ASP A 108 3.59 -5.95 -5.28
N ASP A 109 3.87 -6.15 -6.56
CA ASP A 109 3.39 -5.29 -7.66
C ASP A 109 1.89 -5.54 -7.92
N SER A 110 1.10 -5.36 -6.86
CA SER A 110 -0.36 -5.51 -6.92
C SER A 110 -1.07 -4.24 -7.38
N THR A 111 -0.31 -3.29 -7.92
CA THR A 111 -0.81 -1.99 -8.36
C THR A 111 -0.44 -1.70 -9.81
N ILE A 112 -1.33 -0.97 -10.47
CA ILE A 112 -1.12 -0.48 -11.84
C ILE A 112 -1.03 1.05 -11.76
N SER A 113 -0.02 1.62 -12.42
CA SER A 113 0.13 3.07 -12.50
C SER A 113 -0.88 3.65 -13.49
N VAL A 114 -1.64 4.64 -13.05
CA VAL A 114 -2.66 5.30 -13.86
C VAL A 114 -2.49 6.81 -13.78
N VAL A 115 -2.45 7.49 -14.91
CA VAL A 115 -2.40 8.95 -14.98
C VAL A 115 -3.80 9.51 -14.73
N ILE A 116 -3.91 10.51 -13.87
CA ILE A 116 -5.18 11.20 -13.57
C ILE A 116 -5.29 12.52 -14.35
N ASN A 117 -6.53 12.95 -14.64
CA ASN A 117 -6.79 14.24 -15.24
C ASN A 117 -6.67 15.35 -14.19
N TRP A 118 -5.46 15.82 -13.98
CA TRP A 118 -5.12 16.87 -13.04
C TRP A 118 -4.17 17.88 -13.67
N GLU A 119 -4.41 19.17 -13.46
CA GLU A 119 -3.60 20.27 -14.00
C GLU A 119 -3.30 20.11 -15.51
N ASP A 120 -2.01 20.02 -15.88
CA ASP A 120 -1.56 19.96 -17.29
C ASP A 120 -1.51 18.54 -17.87
N SER A 121 -1.88 17.52 -17.09
CA SER A 121 -1.80 16.11 -17.51
C SER A 121 -2.54 15.84 -18.83
N ALA A 122 -3.72 16.47 -19.05
CA ALA A 122 -4.48 16.30 -20.30
C ALA A 122 -3.72 16.80 -21.53
N SER A 123 -2.91 17.85 -21.39
CA SER A 123 -2.06 18.37 -22.47
C SER A 123 -0.92 17.41 -22.76
N LEU A 124 -0.29 16.86 -21.72
CA LEU A 124 0.77 15.86 -21.85
C LEU A 124 0.25 14.54 -22.48
N ILE A 125 -0.97 14.12 -22.14
CA ILE A 125 -1.63 12.97 -22.78
C ILE A 125 -1.89 13.22 -24.28
N LYS A 126 -2.28 14.44 -24.66
CA LYS A 126 -2.42 14.78 -26.08
C LYS A 126 -1.09 14.70 -26.83
N CYS A 127 0.00 15.20 -26.23
CA CYS A 127 1.34 15.06 -26.79
C CYS A 127 1.73 13.57 -26.92
N LEU A 128 1.45 12.74 -25.88
CA LEU A 128 1.74 11.31 -25.91
C LEU A 128 1.02 10.58 -27.05
N ARG A 129 -0.24 10.96 -27.32
CA ARG A 129 -1.02 10.41 -28.45
C ARG A 129 -0.47 10.83 -29.82
N ALA A 130 0.03 12.07 -29.93
CA ALA A 130 0.53 12.62 -31.19
C ALA A 130 1.95 12.20 -31.51
N GLU A 131 2.82 12.19 -30.53
CA GLU A 131 4.26 12.04 -30.70
C GLU A 131 4.77 10.63 -30.29
N GLY A 132 3.94 9.88 -29.55
CA GLY A 132 4.32 8.58 -29.01
C GLY A 132 5.18 8.68 -27.77
N PHE A 133 5.80 7.54 -27.41
CA PHE A 133 6.61 7.40 -26.21
C PHE A 133 7.88 8.27 -26.26
N SER A 134 8.11 9.08 -25.22
CA SER A 134 9.40 9.68 -24.93
C SER A 134 9.69 9.68 -23.43
N TYR A 135 10.96 9.48 -23.05
CA TYR A 135 11.36 9.44 -21.65
C TYR A 135 11.04 10.74 -20.90
N SER A 136 11.26 11.89 -21.54
CA SER A 136 10.97 13.21 -20.95
C SER A 136 9.46 13.39 -20.69
N LEU A 137 8.62 12.96 -21.61
CA LEU A 137 7.17 13.03 -21.49
C LEU A 137 6.65 12.10 -20.40
N MET A 138 7.15 10.86 -20.35
CA MET A 138 6.81 9.91 -19.28
C MET A 138 7.24 10.39 -17.90
N LYS A 139 8.42 11.01 -17.79
CA LYS A 139 8.88 11.65 -16.55
C LYS A 139 7.95 12.78 -16.11
N SER A 140 7.45 13.59 -17.05
CA SER A 140 6.48 14.65 -16.76
C SER A 140 5.11 14.10 -16.38
N LEU A 141 4.66 12.99 -16.97
CA LEU A 141 3.41 12.32 -16.63
C LEU A 141 3.46 11.61 -15.27
N ALA A 142 4.64 11.17 -14.84
CA ALA A 142 4.80 10.45 -13.58
C ALA A 142 4.34 11.25 -12.35
N GLN A 143 4.42 12.59 -12.37
CA GLN A 143 3.91 13.43 -11.28
C GLN A 143 2.38 13.43 -11.17
N TYR A 144 1.67 13.06 -12.24
CA TYR A 144 0.22 12.93 -12.29
C TYR A 144 -0.25 11.48 -12.21
N SER A 145 0.68 10.56 -11.93
CA SER A 145 0.37 9.12 -11.84
C SER A 145 0.11 8.70 -10.42
N ILE A 146 -0.87 7.83 -10.25
CA ILE A 146 -1.22 7.18 -9.00
C ILE A 146 -1.17 5.67 -9.16
N ASN A 147 -0.84 4.96 -8.10
CA ASN A 147 -0.84 3.50 -8.09
C ASN A 147 -2.21 2.99 -7.64
N VAL A 148 -2.92 2.33 -8.54
CA VAL A 148 -4.25 1.75 -8.33
C VAL A 148 -4.12 0.25 -8.11
N ARG A 149 -4.81 -0.29 -7.10
CA ARG A 149 -4.83 -1.74 -6.85
C ARG A 149 -5.53 -2.47 -8.00
N ASN A 150 -5.07 -3.67 -8.32
CA ASN A 150 -5.62 -4.47 -9.41
C ASN A 150 -7.13 -4.63 -9.37
N ASN A 151 -7.73 -4.78 -8.18
CA ASN A 151 -9.18 -4.90 -8.03
C ASN A 151 -9.91 -3.59 -8.34
N ASP A 152 -9.36 -2.46 -7.92
CA ASP A 152 -9.95 -1.15 -8.17
C ASP A 152 -9.73 -0.75 -9.64
N PHE A 153 -8.58 -1.10 -10.22
CA PHE A 153 -8.31 -0.92 -11.64
C PHE A 153 -9.33 -1.67 -12.52
N LYS A 154 -9.62 -2.94 -12.20
CA LYS A 154 -10.64 -3.72 -12.91
C LYS A 154 -12.01 -3.06 -12.85
N LYS A 155 -12.44 -2.61 -11.67
CA LYS A 155 -13.73 -1.90 -11.50
C LYS A 155 -13.80 -0.64 -12.35
N LEU A 156 -12.76 0.21 -12.29
CA LEU A 156 -12.71 1.46 -13.06
C LEU A 156 -12.67 1.20 -14.57
N THR A 157 -12.04 0.10 -15.01
CA THR A 157 -12.04 -0.34 -16.40
C THR A 157 -13.43 -0.82 -16.83
N GLU A 158 -14.11 -1.63 -16.01
CA GLU A 158 -15.49 -2.09 -16.25
C GLU A 158 -16.48 -0.91 -16.32
N MET A 159 -16.24 0.14 -15.53
CA MET A 159 -17.03 1.38 -15.57
C MET A 159 -16.69 2.27 -16.78
N GLY A 160 -15.70 1.90 -17.59
CA GLY A 160 -15.25 2.71 -18.74
C GLY A 160 -14.54 4.00 -18.35
N THR A 161 -14.07 4.11 -17.10
CA THR A 161 -13.42 5.32 -16.57
C THR A 161 -11.94 5.41 -16.95
N ILE A 162 -11.30 4.26 -17.15
CA ILE A 162 -9.89 4.14 -17.55
C ILE A 162 -9.82 3.87 -19.05
N GLU A 163 -8.98 4.62 -19.74
CA GLU A 163 -8.59 4.36 -21.14
C GLU A 163 -7.10 4.02 -21.22
N GLU A 164 -6.73 3.12 -22.12
CA GLU A 164 -5.34 2.88 -22.47
C GLU A 164 -4.96 3.82 -23.61
N VAL A 165 -4.01 4.72 -23.33
CA VAL A 165 -3.60 5.79 -24.29
C VAL A 165 -2.61 5.25 -25.31
N ILE A 166 -1.62 4.52 -24.83
CA ILE A 166 -0.64 3.73 -25.57
C ILE A 166 -0.34 2.47 -24.73
N ASP A 167 0.33 1.49 -25.31
CA ASP A 167 0.64 0.22 -24.64
C ASP A 167 1.21 0.43 -23.22
N GLY A 168 0.50 -0.08 -22.22
CA GLY A 168 0.86 0.01 -20.80
C GLY A 168 0.68 1.39 -20.13
N VAL A 169 0.14 2.41 -20.80
CA VAL A 169 -0.13 3.74 -20.22
C VAL A 169 -1.64 3.97 -20.12
N PHE A 170 -2.12 4.01 -18.89
CA PHE A 170 -3.53 4.16 -18.55
C PHE A 170 -3.84 5.58 -18.08
N TYR A 171 -4.99 6.11 -18.45
CA TYR A 171 -5.43 7.45 -18.14
C TYR A 171 -6.90 7.49 -17.70
N ILE A 172 -7.18 8.26 -16.65
CA ILE A 172 -8.54 8.61 -16.21
C ILE A 172 -8.84 10.02 -16.69
N SER A 173 -9.71 10.13 -17.69
CA SER A 173 -10.07 11.43 -18.31
C SER A 173 -11.06 12.22 -17.47
N ASP A 174 -11.89 11.56 -16.66
CA ASP A 174 -12.88 12.19 -15.81
C ASP A 174 -12.24 12.85 -14.58
N LYS A 175 -12.34 14.17 -14.50
CA LYS A 175 -11.86 14.96 -13.37
C LYS A 175 -12.57 14.67 -12.05
N GLN A 176 -13.80 14.18 -12.10
CA GLN A 176 -14.59 13.88 -10.89
C GLN A 176 -14.08 12.63 -10.16
N CYS A 177 -13.33 11.77 -10.85
CA CYS A 177 -12.74 10.58 -10.25
C CYS A 177 -11.59 10.88 -9.30
N TYR A 178 -11.07 12.10 -9.24
CA TYR A 178 -9.99 12.47 -8.34
C TYR A 178 -10.32 13.75 -7.57
N HIS A 179 -10.09 13.69 -6.26
CA HIS A 179 -10.28 14.82 -5.36
C HIS A 179 -8.98 15.14 -4.63
N GLU A 180 -8.58 16.42 -4.59
CA GLU A 180 -7.31 16.88 -4.02
C GLU A 180 -7.04 16.37 -2.59
N ARG A 181 -8.06 16.34 -1.73
CA ARG A 181 -7.94 15.92 -0.34
C ARG A 181 -8.20 14.43 -0.11
N MET A 182 -8.95 13.77 -0.97
CA MET A 182 -9.39 12.38 -0.77
C MET A 182 -8.67 11.41 -1.72
N GLY A 183 -8.05 11.89 -2.78
CA GLY A 183 -7.40 11.06 -3.79
C GLY A 183 -8.40 10.48 -4.80
N LEU A 184 -8.10 9.28 -5.33
CA LEU A 184 -8.93 8.59 -6.31
C LEU A 184 -10.23 8.10 -5.66
N LEU A 185 -11.34 8.44 -6.29
CA LEU A 185 -12.69 8.01 -5.90
C LEU A 185 -13.07 6.78 -6.74
N THR A 186 -13.17 5.63 -6.11
CA THR A 186 -13.50 4.35 -6.77
C THR A 186 -14.98 4.02 -6.75
N ASP A 187 -15.76 4.74 -5.94
CA ASP A 187 -17.20 4.56 -5.80
C ASP A 187 -17.92 5.92 -5.86
N ASN A 188 -18.98 6.03 -6.64
CA ASN A 188 -19.78 7.26 -6.78
C ASN A 188 -20.52 7.67 -5.47
N HIS A 189 -20.53 6.80 -4.47
CA HIS A 189 -21.24 7.01 -3.19
C HIS A 189 -20.61 8.07 -2.27
N TRP A 190 -19.34 8.43 -2.46
CA TRP A 190 -18.65 9.39 -1.56
C TRP A 190 -19.07 10.84 -1.78
N LEU A 191 -19.63 11.17 -2.93
CA LEU A 191 -20.07 12.55 -3.23
C LEU A 191 -21.40 12.92 -2.55
N GLU A 192 -22.24 11.94 -2.22
CA GLU A 192 -23.55 12.19 -1.62
C GLU A 192 -23.55 12.23 -0.08
N GLU A 193 -22.66 11.50 0.58
CA GLU A 193 -22.65 11.40 2.06
C GLU A 193 -21.68 12.36 2.78
N THR A 194 -20.74 12.99 2.09
CA THR A 194 -19.65 13.74 2.75
C THR A 194 -19.87 15.26 2.79
N PHE A 195 -20.91 15.80 2.15
CA PHE A 195 -21.21 17.24 2.10
C PHE A 195 -22.43 17.68 2.90
N ILE A 196 -22.89 16.88 3.86
CA ILE A 196 -23.83 17.36 4.87
C ILE A 196 -23.04 17.67 6.14
N LEU A 197 -22.55 18.91 6.22
CA LEU A 197 -22.16 19.60 7.43
C LEU A 197 -23.09 20.78 7.62
#